data_aa3fa327249a2fc4b596cf99d7df2c51
#
_entry.id   aa3fa327249a2fc4b596cf99d7df2c51
#
_cell.length_a   1.000
_cell.length_b   1.000
_cell.length_c   1.000
_cell.angle_alpha   90.00
_cell.angle_beta   90.00
_cell.angle_gamma   90.00
#
_symmetry.space_group_name_H-M   'P 1'
#
loop_
_entity.id
_entity.type
_entity.pdbx_description
1 polymer ?
#
loop_
_entity_poly.entity_id
_entity_poly.type
_entity_poly.pdbx_seq_one_letter_code
_entity_poly.pdbx_strand_id
1 'polypeptide(L)'
;IDASILTSPDVLGQSGHEHTFSDPLIDCKDCKARWREDEIEENKCPSCGSLNLTEPRPFNLMFKTSLGPIDDGSSFAYLRPETAQNIFTNFKNVLDSSPRHLPFGIAQVGKAFRNEITPRNFIFRVREFEQMELEFFVQKGSDDEWHKKWTDLRVQWWLDQGIEKDNIELLYVKGNELAHYSKATVDIMYKFPHGLEELEGIANRTDFDLGSHTKFQEDLNIISKVKQNTKSKSRLAI
;
A
#
# COMPACT_ATOMS: atom_id res chain seq x y z
N ILE A 1 9.15 -6.19 -12.47
CA ILE A 1 10.39 -6.23 -11.68
C ILE A 1 10.29 -7.23 -10.56
N ASP A 2 11.44 -7.59 -9.98
CA ASP A 2 11.53 -8.34 -8.73
C ASP A 2 12.53 -7.62 -7.82
N ALA A 3 12.07 -7.13 -6.69
CA ALA A 3 12.86 -6.30 -5.79
C ALA A 3 12.94 -6.91 -4.39
N SER A 4 13.85 -6.38 -3.56
CA SER A 4 14.17 -6.92 -2.23
C SER A 4 12.97 -6.91 -1.28
N ILE A 5 12.84 -7.98 -0.49
CA ILE A 5 11.91 -8.04 0.66
C ILE A 5 12.39 -7.15 1.80
N LEU A 6 13.71 -7.14 2.06
CA LEU A 6 14.30 -6.25 3.05
C LEU A 6 14.35 -4.82 2.51
N THR A 7 13.71 -3.91 3.23
CA THR A 7 13.55 -2.51 2.82
C THR A 7 14.19 -1.59 3.86
N SER A 8 14.97 -0.61 3.37
CA SER A 8 15.60 0.39 4.24
C SER A 8 14.55 1.22 4.99
N PRO A 9 14.79 1.56 6.27
CA PRO A 9 13.99 2.54 6.99
C PRO A 9 13.81 3.86 6.24
N ASP A 10 14.85 4.33 5.54
CA ASP A 10 14.79 5.57 4.77
C ASP A 10 13.69 5.53 3.70
N VAL A 11 13.52 4.41 2.99
CA VAL A 11 12.48 4.24 1.99
C VAL A 11 11.10 4.35 2.61
N LEU A 12 10.88 3.67 3.75
CA LEU A 12 9.59 3.65 4.44
C LEU A 12 9.32 4.93 5.24
N GLY A 13 10.37 5.64 5.64
CA GLY A 13 10.28 6.97 6.21
C GLY A 13 9.81 8.00 5.17
N GLN A 14 10.41 7.98 3.95
CA GLN A 14 10.04 8.89 2.87
C GLN A 14 8.62 8.67 2.34
N SER A 15 8.16 7.43 2.29
CA SER A 15 6.78 7.10 1.93
C SER A 15 5.76 7.37 3.03
N GLY A 16 6.21 7.66 4.25
CA GLY A 16 5.36 7.94 5.41
C GLY A 16 4.96 6.69 6.22
N HIS A 17 5.28 5.48 5.78
CA HIS A 17 4.88 4.24 6.47
C HIS A 17 5.36 4.17 7.93
N GLU A 18 6.55 4.67 8.25
CA GLU A 18 7.05 4.66 9.63
C GLU A 18 6.13 5.40 10.61
N HIS A 19 5.41 6.40 10.13
CA HIS A 19 4.62 7.31 10.97
C HIS A 19 3.10 7.05 10.87
N THR A 20 2.64 6.52 9.75
CA THR A 20 1.19 6.41 9.48
C THR A 20 0.68 4.97 9.38
N PHE A 21 1.58 3.99 9.16
CA PHE A 21 1.17 2.61 8.96
C PHE A 21 0.97 1.89 10.30
N SER A 22 -0.09 2.27 11.00
CA SER A 22 -0.43 1.74 12.33
C SER A 22 -1.92 1.55 12.50
N ASP A 23 -2.29 0.50 13.24
CA ASP A 23 -3.66 0.25 13.70
C ASP A 23 -3.80 0.60 15.19
N PRO A 24 -4.96 1.04 15.65
CA PRO A 24 -5.23 1.23 17.06
C PRO A 24 -5.36 -0.12 17.77
N LEU A 25 -4.45 -0.39 18.70
CA LEU A 25 -4.37 -1.61 19.51
C LEU A 25 -4.97 -1.39 20.90
N ILE A 26 -5.86 -2.29 21.31
CA ILE A 26 -6.45 -2.38 22.65
C ILE A 26 -6.07 -3.70 23.30
N ASP A 27 -5.58 -3.66 24.56
CA ASP A 27 -5.34 -4.86 25.36
C ASP A 27 -6.49 -5.08 26.34
N CYS A 28 -6.95 -6.32 26.50
CA CYS A 28 -7.78 -6.71 27.63
C CYS A 28 -6.90 -6.92 28.87
N LYS A 29 -7.15 -6.19 29.97
CA LYS A 29 -6.34 -6.28 31.19
C LYS A 29 -6.58 -7.60 31.93
N ASP A 30 -7.69 -8.28 31.70
CA ASP A 30 -8.06 -9.52 32.38
C ASP A 30 -7.51 -10.77 31.67
N CYS A 31 -7.90 -11.00 30.41
CA CYS A 31 -7.45 -12.19 29.68
C CYS A 31 -6.18 -12.00 28.85
N LYS A 32 -5.63 -10.76 28.78
CA LYS A 32 -4.41 -10.39 28.02
C LYS A 32 -4.54 -10.56 26.51
N ALA A 33 -5.75 -10.76 25.98
CA ALA A 33 -5.99 -10.74 24.54
C ALA A 33 -5.82 -9.33 23.98
N ARG A 34 -5.43 -9.26 22.71
CA ARG A 34 -5.17 -8.02 21.97
C ARG A 34 -6.10 -7.94 20.76
N TRP A 35 -6.62 -6.75 20.54
CA TRP A 35 -7.65 -6.51 19.52
C TRP A 35 -7.38 -5.18 18.81
N ARG A 36 -7.82 -5.08 17.58
CA ARG A 36 -7.98 -3.77 16.94
C ARG A 36 -9.21 -3.08 17.54
N GLU A 37 -9.20 -1.76 17.57
CA GLU A 37 -10.32 -0.98 18.13
C GLU A 37 -11.64 -1.27 17.41
N ASP A 38 -11.62 -1.44 16.09
CA ASP A 38 -12.79 -1.74 15.26
C ASP A 38 -13.39 -3.15 15.49
N GLU A 39 -12.67 -4.03 16.20
CA GLU A 39 -13.15 -5.37 16.60
C GLU A 39 -13.81 -5.37 17.98
N ILE A 40 -13.81 -4.25 18.69
CA ILE A 40 -14.37 -4.12 20.03
C ILE A 40 -15.80 -3.57 19.93
N GLU A 41 -16.78 -4.40 20.22
CA GLU A 41 -18.18 -4.00 20.29
C GLU A 41 -18.59 -3.71 21.74
N GLU A 42 -19.43 -2.69 21.96
CA GLU A 42 -19.97 -2.31 23.29
C GLU A 42 -18.88 -2.14 24.39
N ASN A 43 -17.66 -1.79 24.03
CA ASN A 43 -16.51 -1.73 24.94
C ASN A 43 -16.24 -3.04 25.70
N LYS A 44 -16.51 -4.19 25.08
CA LYS A 44 -16.33 -5.52 25.66
C LYS A 44 -15.23 -6.30 24.93
N CYS A 45 -14.40 -6.99 25.71
CA CYS A 45 -13.41 -7.90 25.16
C CYS A 45 -14.10 -9.06 24.42
N PRO A 46 -13.81 -9.26 23.10
CA PRO A 46 -14.42 -10.35 22.33
C PRO A 46 -14.11 -11.77 22.89
N SER A 47 -12.99 -11.93 23.60
CA SER A 47 -12.60 -13.24 24.17
C SER A 47 -13.28 -13.56 25.49
N CYS A 48 -13.43 -12.61 26.41
CA CYS A 48 -13.86 -12.90 27.78
C CYS A 48 -15.03 -12.03 28.27
N GLY A 49 -15.51 -11.09 27.45
CA GLY A 49 -16.60 -10.19 27.80
C GLY A 49 -16.25 -9.10 28.82
N SER A 50 -14.99 -9.00 29.25
CA SER A 50 -14.55 -7.99 30.23
C SER A 50 -14.64 -6.58 29.66
N LEU A 51 -15.02 -5.62 30.51
CA LEU A 51 -14.95 -4.17 30.26
C LEU A 51 -13.61 -3.54 30.62
N ASN A 52 -12.69 -4.32 31.21
CA ASN A 52 -11.40 -3.84 31.69
C ASN A 52 -10.37 -3.78 30.53
N LEU A 53 -10.54 -2.80 29.65
CA LEU A 53 -9.72 -2.59 28.49
C LEU A 53 -8.70 -1.45 28.70
N THR A 54 -7.67 -1.40 27.87
CA THR A 54 -6.78 -0.22 27.81
C THR A 54 -7.36 0.82 26.87
N GLU A 55 -6.87 2.05 26.94
CA GLU A 55 -7.05 3.02 25.88
C GLU A 55 -6.39 2.53 24.59
N PRO A 56 -6.92 2.89 23.41
CA PRO A 56 -6.29 2.59 22.14
C PRO A 56 -4.89 3.23 22.05
N ARG A 57 -3.95 2.49 21.51
CA ARG A 57 -2.59 2.99 21.23
C ARG A 57 -2.15 2.58 19.83
N PRO A 58 -1.36 3.41 19.12
CA PRO A 58 -0.89 3.06 17.79
C PRO A 58 0.04 1.84 17.87
N PHE A 59 -0.19 0.88 16.97
CA PHE A 59 0.63 -0.30 16.77
C PHE A 59 1.10 -0.33 15.32
N ASN A 60 2.40 -0.12 15.08
CA ASN A 60 2.95 -0.15 13.73
C ASN A 60 2.93 -1.57 13.18
N LEU A 61 2.38 -1.73 11.97
CA LEU A 61 2.19 -3.02 11.32
C LEU A 61 3.43 -3.53 10.58
N MET A 62 4.54 -2.81 10.58
CA MET A 62 5.75 -3.27 9.90
C MET A 62 6.54 -4.26 10.77
N PHE A 63 6.98 -5.36 10.16
CA PHE A 63 7.97 -6.23 10.76
C PHE A 63 9.37 -5.62 10.66
N LYS A 64 10.01 -5.45 11.81
CA LYS A 64 11.39 -4.98 11.93
C LYS A 64 12.32 -6.18 12.15
N THR A 65 13.49 -6.19 11.50
CA THR A 65 14.52 -7.21 11.66
C THR A 65 15.88 -6.57 11.81
N SER A 66 16.73 -7.13 12.67
CA SER A 66 18.12 -6.69 12.84
C SER A 66 18.96 -7.09 11.64
N LEU A 67 19.93 -6.24 11.30
CA LEU A 67 20.94 -6.49 10.27
C LEU A 67 22.33 -6.63 10.92
N GLY A 68 23.14 -7.55 10.36
CA GLY A 68 24.49 -7.76 10.82
C GLY A 68 24.57 -8.71 12.03
N PRO A 69 25.79 -8.89 12.59
CA PRO A 69 26.07 -9.92 13.60
C PRO A 69 25.67 -9.50 15.03
N ILE A 70 25.39 -8.23 15.28
CA ILE A 70 25.06 -7.68 16.60
C ILE A 70 23.64 -7.11 16.57
N ASP A 71 22.80 -7.56 17.48
CA ASP A 71 21.44 -7.06 17.66
C ASP A 71 21.40 -6.01 18.78
N ASP A 72 21.91 -4.82 18.50
CA ASP A 72 21.90 -3.67 19.41
C ASP A 72 20.88 -2.59 18.97
N GLY A 73 20.11 -2.89 17.93
CA GLY A 73 19.12 -1.97 17.36
C GLY A 73 19.70 -0.85 16.50
N SER A 74 21.04 -0.78 16.35
CA SER A 74 21.70 0.27 15.55
C SER A 74 21.52 0.07 14.04
N SER A 75 21.37 -1.17 13.61
CA SER A 75 21.21 -1.53 12.19
C SER A 75 20.01 -2.45 12.01
N PHE A 76 19.03 -2.00 11.25
CA PHE A 76 17.82 -2.77 11.00
C PHE A 76 17.23 -2.51 9.62
N ALA A 77 16.36 -3.41 9.21
CA ALA A 77 15.50 -3.24 8.04
C ALA A 77 14.06 -3.61 8.40
N TYR A 78 13.16 -3.26 7.52
CA TYR A 78 11.79 -3.75 7.56
C TYR A 78 11.58 -4.85 6.50
N LEU A 79 10.72 -5.82 6.80
CA LEU A 79 10.09 -6.62 5.76
C LEU A 79 9.06 -5.72 5.07
N ARG A 80 9.10 -5.62 3.75
CA ARG A 80 8.23 -4.70 2.99
C ARG A 80 6.76 -4.94 3.31
N PRO A 81 5.99 -3.89 3.68
CA PRO A 81 4.55 -4.00 3.95
C PRO A 81 3.70 -4.02 2.66
N GLU A 82 4.30 -3.64 1.54
CA GLU A 82 3.75 -3.59 0.20
C GLU A 82 4.86 -3.67 -0.86
N THR A 83 4.50 -3.92 -2.10
CA THR A 83 5.45 -3.98 -3.21
C THR A 83 5.62 -2.64 -3.93
N ALA A 84 4.73 -1.67 -3.72
CA ALA A 84 4.70 -0.37 -4.39
C ALA A 84 5.99 0.42 -4.22
N GLN A 85 6.50 0.56 -2.99
CA GLN A 85 7.70 1.38 -2.72
C GLN A 85 8.93 0.88 -3.47
N ASN A 86 9.02 -0.43 -3.68
CA ASN A 86 10.09 -1.03 -4.46
C ASN A 86 9.99 -0.70 -5.95
N ILE A 87 8.77 -0.47 -6.46
CA ILE A 87 8.56 0.00 -7.84
C ILE A 87 9.08 1.42 -7.98
N PHE A 88 8.73 2.31 -7.05
CA PHE A 88 9.16 3.72 -7.09
C PHE A 88 10.67 3.88 -6.97
N THR A 89 11.30 3.17 -6.05
CA THR A 89 12.77 3.21 -5.88
C THR A 89 13.52 2.66 -7.09
N ASN A 90 12.92 1.74 -7.86
CA ASN A 90 13.48 1.20 -9.09
C ASN A 90 13.07 1.94 -10.36
N PHE A 91 12.24 2.96 -10.27
CA PHE A 91 11.75 3.71 -11.42
C PHE A 91 12.90 4.21 -12.32
N LYS A 92 13.92 4.80 -11.71
CA LYS A 92 15.11 5.27 -12.45
C LYS A 92 15.84 4.11 -13.13
N ASN A 93 16.04 2.98 -12.45
CA ASN A 93 16.71 1.81 -13.01
C ASN A 93 15.98 1.28 -14.25
N VAL A 94 14.64 1.27 -14.21
CA VAL A 94 13.81 0.88 -15.36
C VAL A 94 13.98 1.85 -16.53
N LEU A 95 13.98 3.17 -16.27
CA LEU A 95 14.20 4.17 -17.32
C LEU A 95 15.60 4.11 -17.92
N ASP A 96 16.62 3.83 -17.12
CA ASP A 96 18.02 3.74 -17.59
C ASP A 96 18.28 2.47 -18.38
N SER A 97 17.59 1.38 -18.06
CA SER A 97 17.78 0.05 -18.69
C SER A 97 16.90 -0.19 -19.91
N SER A 98 15.84 0.61 -20.12
CA SER A 98 14.91 0.42 -21.24
C SER A 98 14.34 1.75 -21.76
N PRO A 99 14.22 1.92 -23.09
CA PRO A 99 13.65 3.13 -23.69
C PRO A 99 12.12 3.13 -23.50
N ARG A 100 11.64 3.70 -22.40
CA ARG A 100 10.22 3.83 -22.12
C ARG A 100 9.74 5.26 -22.30
N HIS A 101 8.53 5.39 -22.80
CA HIS A 101 7.81 6.65 -22.96
C HIS A 101 6.47 6.56 -22.22
N LEU A 102 6.03 7.68 -21.64
CA LEU A 102 4.70 7.76 -21.01
C LEU A 102 3.57 7.59 -22.05
N PRO A 103 2.52 6.86 -21.73
CA PRO A 103 2.29 6.15 -20.47
C PRO A 103 2.97 4.77 -20.48
N PHE A 104 3.43 4.31 -19.31
CA PHE A 104 3.91 2.94 -19.13
C PHE A 104 3.72 2.48 -17.70
N GLY A 105 3.70 1.16 -17.47
CA GLY A 105 3.56 0.56 -16.16
C GLY A 105 4.79 -0.22 -15.72
N ILE A 106 4.99 -0.31 -14.41
CA ILE A 106 5.92 -1.23 -13.75
C ILE A 106 5.11 -2.06 -12.77
N ALA A 107 5.18 -3.37 -12.91
CA ALA A 107 4.47 -4.30 -12.03
C ALA A 107 5.43 -5.16 -11.24
N GLN A 108 4.98 -5.58 -10.06
CA GLN A 108 5.63 -6.58 -9.23
C GLN A 108 4.60 -7.52 -8.63
N VAL A 109 4.90 -8.82 -8.64
CA VAL A 109 4.23 -9.84 -7.84
C VAL A 109 5.23 -10.34 -6.81
N GLY A 110 4.83 -10.44 -5.56
CA GLY A 110 5.74 -10.93 -4.52
C GLY A 110 5.16 -10.85 -3.11
N LYS A 111 5.92 -11.37 -2.18
CA LYS A 111 5.57 -11.37 -0.76
C LYS A 111 5.56 -9.96 -0.18
N ALA A 112 4.53 -9.69 0.63
CA ALA A 112 4.43 -8.54 1.52
C ALA A 112 4.12 -9.04 2.95
N PHE A 113 4.42 -8.20 3.95
CA PHE A 113 4.40 -8.60 5.35
C PHE A 113 3.76 -7.50 6.20
N ARG A 114 2.70 -7.85 6.92
CA ARG A 114 2.04 -6.94 7.86
C ARG A 114 1.86 -7.63 9.19
N ASN A 115 2.37 -7.06 10.26
CA ASN A 115 2.26 -7.61 11.61
C ASN A 115 0.85 -7.40 12.17
N GLU A 116 -0.14 -8.02 11.53
CA GLU A 116 -1.54 -7.94 11.88
C GLU A 116 -1.77 -8.27 13.35
N ILE A 117 -2.52 -7.44 14.05
CA ILE A 117 -2.89 -7.65 15.45
C ILE A 117 -3.69 -8.95 15.55
N THR A 118 -4.73 -9.08 14.72
CA THR A 118 -5.63 -10.23 14.70
C THR A 118 -5.75 -10.82 13.29
N PRO A 119 -4.91 -11.80 12.91
CA PRO A 119 -5.15 -12.59 11.68
C PRO A 119 -6.50 -13.28 11.75
N ARG A 120 -7.24 -13.29 10.61
CA ARG A 120 -8.61 -13.84 10.56
C ARG A 120 -9.03 -14.27 9.16
N ASN A 121 -10.16 -14.93 9.06
CA ASN A 121 -10.77 -15.35 7.80
C ASN A 121 -9.83 -16.23 6.95
N PHE A 122 -9.21 -17.23 7.60
CA PHE A 122 -8.24 -18.16 6.99
C PHE A 122 -7.09 -17.40 6.34
N ILE A 123 -6.95 -17.40 5.01
CA ILE A 123 -5.86 -16.71 4.29
C ILE A 123 -6.21 -15.26 3.90
N PHE A 124 -7.40 -14.77 4.22
CA PHE A 124 -7.83 -13.42 3.82
C PHE A 124 -7.04 -12.32 4.54
N ARG A 125 -6.82 -12.48 5.86
CA ARG A 125 -6.00 -11.55 6.66
C ARG A 125 -4.91 -12.30 7.41
N VAL A 126 -3.72 -12.30 6.84
CA VAL A 126 -2.53 -13.01 7.35
C VAL A 126 -1.34 -12.08 7.39
N ARG A 127 -0.29 -12.48 8.12
CA ARG A 127 0.92 -11.66 8.30
C ARG A 127 1.91 -11.74 7.14
N GLU A 128 1.85 -12.79 6.36
CA GLU A 128 2.63 -12.98 5.13
C GLU A 128 1.68 -13.34 3.99
N PHE A 129 1.68 -12.55 2.92
CA PHE A 129 0.79 -12.74 1.78
C PHE A 129 1.49 -12.39 0.48
N GLU A 130 0.91 -12.78 -0.64
CA GLU A 130 1.35 -12.34 -1.95
C GLU A 130 0.52 -11.14 -2.39
N GLN A 131 1.21 -10.16 -2.97
CA GLN A 131 0.60 -8.96 -3.51
C GLN A 131 1.03 -8.80 -4.96
N MET A 132 0.11 -8.34 -5.79
CA MET A 132 0.37 -7.93 -7.16
C MET A 132 0.04 -6.44 -7.27
N GLU A 133 1.04 -5.64 -7.58
CA GLU A 133 0.89 -4.21 -7.78
C GLU A 133 1.39 -3.79 -9.16
N LEU A 134 0.71 -2.84 -9.75
CA LEU A 134 1.04 -2.18 -11.00
C LEU A 134 0.99 -0.66 -10.77
N GLU A 135 2.15 -0.01 -10.88
CA GLU A 135 2.24 1.44 -10.90
C GLU A 135 2.29 1.93 -12.34
N PHE A 136 1.28 2.69 -12.74
CA PHE A 136 1.11 3.16 -14.10
C PHE A 136 1.40 4.65 -14.21
N PHE A 137 2.52 4.97 -14.85
CA PHE A 137 3.05 6.32 -14.96
C PHE A 137 2.48 7.03 -16.19
N VAL A 138 1.92 8.22 -15.96
CA VAL A 138 1.22 8.99 -16.98
C VAL A 138 1.74 10.43 -17.06
N GLN A 139 1.32 11.17 -18.08
CA GLN A 139 1.63 12.59 -18.17
C GLN A 139 0.81 13.38 -17.15
N LYS A 140 1.42 14.40 -16.56
CA LYS A 140 0.73 15.30 -15.64
C LYS A 140 -0.52 15.92 -16.28
N GLY A 141 -1.64 15.82 -15.57
CA GLY A 141 -2.95 16.34 -15.99
C GLY A 141 -3.80 15.33 -16.78
N SER A 142 -3.29 14.10 -17.01
CA SER A 142 -4.07 12.99 -17.57
C SER A 142 -4.44 11.93 -16.52
N ASP A 143 -4.08 12.18 -15.27
CA ASP A 143 -4.25 11.26 -14.15
C ASP A 143 -5.72 10.88 -13.91
N ASP A 144 -6.65 11.83 -13.94
CA ASP A 144 -8.07 11.57 -13.71
C ASP A 144 -8.69 10.70 -14.81
N GLU A 145 -8.30 10.95 -16.08
CA GLU A 145 -8.74 10.15 -17.22
C GLU A 145 -8.22 8.72 -17.11
N TRP A 146 -6.94 8.55 -16.77
CA TRP A 146 -6.32 7.24 -16.59
C TRP A 146 -6.85 6.49 -15.38
N HIS A 147 -7.13 7.18 -14.27
CA HIS A 147 -7.74 6.57 -13.08
C HIS A 147 -9.12 5.97 -13.42
N LYS A 148 -9.98 6.75 -14.12
CA LYS A 148 -11.26 6.24 -14.59
C LYS A 148 -11.09 5.05 -15.53
N LYS A 149 -10.19 5.16 -16.50
CA LYS A 149 -9.94 4.10 -17.50
C LYS A 149 -9.47 2.80 -16.83
N TRP A 150 -8.56 2.89 -15.85
CA TRP A 150 -8.11 1.73 -15.11
C TRP A 150 -9.23 1.12 -14.27
N THR A 151 -10.06 1.93 -13.62
CA THR A 151 -11.24 1.43 -12.90
C THR A 151 -12.15 0.62 -13.84
N ASP A 152 -12.51 1.17 -14.99
CA ASP A 152 -13.36 0.49 -15.96
C ASP A 152 -12.71 -0.83 -16.48
N LEU A 153 -11.41 -0.79 -16.80
CA LEU A 153 -10.66 -1.96 -17.28
C LEU A 153 -10.56 -3.06 -16.24
N ARG A 154 -10.32 -2.70 -14.96
CA ARG A 154 -10.17 -3.69 -13.90
C ARG A 154 -11.49 -4.35 -13.55
N VAL A 155 -12.57 -3.60 -13.49
CA VAL A 155 -13.93 -4.17 -13.33
C VAL A 155 -14.21 -5.15 -14.47
N GLN A 156 -13.99 -4.75 -15.73
CA GLN A 156 -14.21 -5.64 -16.86
C GLN A 156 -13.35 -6.89 -16.79
N TRP A 157 -12.07 -6.76 -16.39
CA TRP A 157 -11.18 -7.90 -16.24
C TRP A 157 -11.71 -8.93 -15.24
N TRP A 158 -12.23 -8.48 -14.09
CA TRP A 158 -12.83 -9.38 -13.09
C TRP A 158 -14.06 -10.10 -13.61
N LEU A 159 -14.92 -9.40 -14.38
CA LEU A 159 -16.06 -10.02 -15.05
C LEU A 159 -15.62 -11.08 -16.07
N ASP A 160 -14.57 -10.79 -16.84
CA ASP A 160 -14.00 -11.71 -17.82
C ASP A 160 -13.35 -12.96 -17.15
N GLN A 161 -12.92 -12.85 -15.89
CA GLN A 161 -12.46 -14.00 -15.08
C GLN A 161 -13.63 -14.83 -14.53
N GLY A 162 -14.88 -14.45 -14.78
CA GLY A 162 -16.06 -15.20 -14.35
C GLY A 162 -16.67 -14.75 -13.03
N ILE A 163 -16.24 -13.61 -12.48
CA ILE A 163 -16.93 -13.01 -11.33
C ILE A 163 -18.25 -12.42 -11.80
N GLU A 164 -19.34 -12.78 -11.14
CA GLU A 164 -20.67 -12.24 -11.44
C GLU A 164 -20.75 -10.76 -11.02
N LYS A 165 -21.38 -9.96 -11.87
CA LYS A 165 -21.50 -8.51 -11.67
C LYS A 165 -22.19 -8.16 -10.35
N ASP A 166 -23.17 -8.93 -9.92
CA ASP A 166 -23.93 -8.70 -8.69
C ASP A 166 -23.10 -8.96 -7.42
N ASN A 167 -21.93 -9.55 -7.57
CA ASN A 167 -20.97 -9.78 -6.47
C ASN A 167 -19.90 -8.69 -6.38
N ILE A 168 -19.90 -7.71 -7.29
CA ILE A 168 -18.95 -6.57 -7.30
C ILE A 168 -19.69 -5.29 -6.93
N GLU A 169 -19.09 -4.50 -6.04
CA GLU A 169 -19.50 -3.12 -5.75
C GLU A 169 -18.29 -2.19 -5.86
N LEU A 170 -18.49 -0.94 -6.28
CA LEU A 170 -17.43 0.06 -6.32
C LEU A 170 -17.60 1.02 -5.15
N LEU A 171 -16.58 1.06 -4.29
CA LEU A 171 -16.47 2.01 -3.20
C LEU A 171 -15.56 3.16 -3.61
N TYR A 172 -16.13 4.35 -3.78
CA TYR A 172 -15.37 5.58 -4.01
C TYR A 172 -14.97 6.18 -2.66
N VAL A 173 -13.71 6.01 -2.28
CA VAL A 173 -13.17 6.49 -1.01
C VAL A 173 -13.17 8.01 -0.99
N LYS A 174 -13.58 8.63 0.12
CA LYS A 174 -13.78 10.09 0.22
C LYS A 174 -13.21 10.67 1.51
N GLY A 175 -12.81 11.94 1.40
CA GLY A 175 -12.45 12.74 2.58
C GLY A 175 -11.31 12.17 3.40
N ASN A 176 -11.53 12.01 4.69
CA ASN A 176 -10.51 11.57 5.66
C ASN A 176 -10.13 10.08 5.56
N GLU A 177 -10.87 9.30 4.77
CA GLU A 177 -10.56 7.89 4.53
C GLU A 177 -9.53 7.71 3.41
N LEU A 178 -9.28 8.76 2.60
CA LEU A 178 -8.24 8.72 1.59
C LEU A 178 -6.86 8.62 2.24
N ALA A 179 -6.04 7.71 1.70
CA ALA A 179 -4.63 7.65 2.07
C ALA A 179 -3.93 8.98 1.76
N HIS A 180 -2.94 9.33 2.57
CA HIS A 180 -2.24 10.62 2.49
C HIS A 180 -1.57 10.90 1.12
N TYR A 181 -1.27 9.87 0.37
CA TYR A 181 -0.69 9.94 -0.97
C TYR A 181 -1.74 10.02 -2.09
N SER A 182 -3.02 9.77 -1.79
CA SER A 182 -4.05 9.60 -2.82
C SER A 182 -4.89 10.86 -3.01
N LYS A 183 -5.09 11.21 -4.28
CA LYS A 183 -6.06 12.22 -4.73
C LYS A 183 -7.47 11.62 -4.88
N ALA A 184 -7.55 10.37 -5.30
CA ALA A 184 -8.77 9.62 -5.49
C ALA A 184 -8.48 8.12 -5.39
N THR A 185 -9.35 7.37 -4.75
CA THR A 185 -9.27 5.91 -4.66
C THR A 185 -10.63 5.30 -4.97
N VAL A 186 -10.62 4.22 -5.73
CA VAL A 186 -11.78 3.36 -5.96
C VAL A 186 -11.40 1.96 -5.55
N ASP A 187 -12.13 1.39 -4.61
CA ASP A 187 -11.98 -0.01 -4.21
C ASP A 187 -13.04 -0.84 -4.93
N ILE A 188 -12.60 -1.89 -5.59
CA ILE A 188 -13.46 -2.94 -6.13
C ILE A 188 -13.74 -3.90 -4.98
N MET A 189 -14.96 -3.83 -4.45
CA MET A 189 -15.44 -4.67 -3.36
C MET A 189 -16.03 -5.96 -3.92
N TYR A 190 -15.85 -7.07 -3.21
CA TYR A 190 -16.41 -8.36 -3.58
C TYR A 190 -17.18 -8.98 -2.40
N LYS A 191 -18.28 -9.67 -2.69
CA LYS A 191 -19.09 -10.39 -1.71
C LYS A 191 -18.46 -11.74 -1.37
N PHE A 192 -17.50 -11.72 -0.45
CA PHE A 192 -16.93 -12.95 0.12
C PHE A 192 -17.92 -13.66 1.05
N PRO A 193 -17.70 -14.95 1.39
CA PRO A 193 -18.57 -15.66 2.35
C PRO A 193 -18.65 -15.00 3.74
N HIS A 194 -17.66 -14.20 4.12
CA HIS A 194 -17.58 -13.51 5.40
C HIS A 194 -17.98 -12.02 5.32
N GLY A 195 -18.41 -11.55 4.17
CA GLY A 195 -18.87 -10.18 3.98
C GLY A 195 -18.38 -9.50 2.72
N LEU A 196 -18.77 -8.23 2.56
CA LEU A 196 -18.30 -7.37 1.48
C LEU A 196 -16.92 -6.82 1.87
N GLU A 197 -15.89 -7.22 1.15
CA GLU A 197 -14.50 -6.84 1.43
C GLU A 197 -13.79 -6.40 0.15
N GLU A 198 -12.68 -5.68 0.30
CA GLU A 198 -11.86 -5.20 -0.81
C GLU A 198 -11.22 -6.37 -1.57
N LEU A 199 -11.38 -6.36 -2.89
CA LEU A 199 -10.74 -7.29 -3.81
C LEU A 199 -9.53 -6.64 -4.49
N GLU A 200 -9.65 -5.37 -4.86
CA GLU A 200 -8.60 -4.60 -5.52
C GLU A 200 -8.81 -3.10 -5.30
N GLY A 201 -7.74 -2.37 -4.97
CA GLY A 201 -7.73 -0.91 -4.85
C GLY A 201 -7.09 -0.23 -6.07
N ILE A 202 -7.67 0.87 -6.54
CA ILE A 202 -7.15 1.68 -7.65
C ILE A 202 -7.02 3.12 -7.17
N ALA A 203 -5.79 3.57 -6.94
CA ALA A 203 -5.49 4.88 -6.38
C ALA A 203 -4.81 5.82 -7.39
N ASN A 204 -5.28 7.05 -7.48
CA ASN A 204 -4.55 8.14 -8.11
C ASN A 204 -3.58 8.74 -7.10
N ARG A 205 -2.31 8.33 -7.15
CA ARG A 205 -1.25 8.71 -6.19
C ARG A 205 -0.56 10.02 -6.55
N THR A 206 -0.91 10.65 -7.66
CA THR A 206 -0.29 11.88 -8.18
C THR A 206 1.21 11.73 -8.42
N ASP A 207 2.03 12.70 -8.00
CA ASP A 207 3.50 12.64 -8.02
C ASP A 207 4.10 12.46 -6.61
N PHE A 208 3.28 12.02 -5.65
CA PHE A 208 3.67 11.94 -4.24
C PHE A 208 4.90 11.05 -4.03
N ASP A 209 4.84 9.80 -4.46
CA ASP A 209 5.91 8.82 -4.20
C ASP A 209 7.21 9.19 -4.89
N LEU A 210 7.18 9.46 -6.20
CA LEU A 210 8.37 9.88 -6.94
C LEU A 210 8.93 11.21 -6.41
N GLY A 211 8.06 12.14 -6.02
CA GLY A 211 8.44 13.41 -5.42
C GLY A 211 9.11 13.23 -4.06
N SER A 212 8.59 12.35 -3.21
CA SER A 212 9.15 12.06 -1.89
C SER A 212 10.54 11.42 -2.00
N HIS A 213 10.70 10.39 -2.83
CA HIS A 213 11.99 9.73 -3.05
C HIS A 213 13.01 10.63 -3.76
N THR A 214 12.58 11.53 -4.65
CA THR A 214 13.46 12.47 -5.34
C THR A 214 14.03 13.54 -4.41
N LYS A 215 13.27 14.00 -3.42
CA LYS A 215 13.75 14.94 -2.40
C LYS A 215 14.86 14.37 -1.53
N PHE A 216 14.82 13.08 -1.26
CA PHE A 216 15.80 12.39 -0.45
C PHE A 216 17.13 12.13 -1.19
N GLN A 217 17.07 11.97 -2.52
CA GLN A 217 18.24 11.68 -3.35
C GLN A 217 18.56 12.89 -4.23
N GLU A 218 19.47 13.75 -3.79
CA GLU A 218 19.89 14.98 -4.51
C GLU A 218 20.35 14.73 -5.95
N ASP A 219 20.83 13.52 -6.27
CA ASP A 219 21.33 13.13 -7.60
C ASP A 219 20.25 12.60 -8.56
N LEU A 220 19.00 12.38 -8.12
CA LEU A 220 17.95 11.79 -8.94
C LEU A 220 17.17 12.86 -9.72
N ASN A 221 17.68 13.29 -10.85
CA ASN A 221 16.94 14.11 -11.79
C ASN A 221 16.00 13.26 -12.68
N ILE A 222 15.17 12.38 -12.05
CA ILE A 222 14.19 11.53 -12.73
C ILE A 222 13.29 12.38 -13.63
N ILE A 223 12.78 13.48 -13.08
CA ILE A 223 11.88 14.40 -13.76
C ILE A 223 12.54 15.04 -14.99
N SER A 224 13.85 15.34 -14.95
CA SER A 224 14.54 15.92 -16.10
C SER A 224 14.79 14.90 -17.21
N LYS A 225 15.08 13.65 -16.90
CA LYS A 225 15.23 12.60 -17.92
C LYS A 225 13.92 12.30 -18.65
N VAL A 226 12.80 12.24 -17.93
CA VAL A 226 11.50 12.08 -18.55
C VAL A 226 11.13 13.27 -19.41
N LYS A 227 11.43 14.50 -18.99
CA LYS A 227 11.26 15.71 -19.80
C LYS A 227 12.06 15.67 -21.09
N GLN A 228 13.32 15.23 -21.04
CA GLN A 228 14.16 15.12 -22.23
C GLN A 228 13.61 14.11 -23.24
N ASN A 229 13.11 12.97 -22.76
CA ASN A 229 12.57 11.92 -23.63
C ASN A 229 11.20 12.25 -24.22
N THR A 230 10.39 13.05 -23.55
CA THR A 230 9.02 13.38 -24.00
C THR A 230 8.87 14.74 -24.68
N LYS A 231 9.94 15.56 -24.71
CA LYS A 231 9.88 17.00 -25.13
C LYS A 231 8.79 17.80 -24.41
N SER A 232 8.30 17.29 -23.29
CA SER A 232 7.21 17.85 -22.51
C SER A 232 7.72 18.48 -21.21
N LYS A 233 7.19 19.65 -20.85
CA LYS A 233 7.47 20.34 -19.58
C LYS A 233 6.65 19.81 -18.40
N SER A 234 6.03 18.65 -18.52
CA SER A 234 5.12 18.11 -17.51
C SER A 234 5.85 17.26 -16.46
N ARG A 235 5.42 17.37 -15.19
CA ARG A 235 5.80 16.44 -14.13
C ARG A 235 5.02 15.14 -14.32
N LEU A 236 5.57 14.03 -13.85
CA LEU A 236 4.88 12.75 -13.80
C LEU A 236 3.72 12.80 -12.80
N ALA A 237 2.63 12.16 -13.15
CA ALA A 237 1.54 11.78 -12.26
C ALA A 237 1.30 10.27 -12.44
N ILE A 238 0.84 9.62 -11.39
CA ILE A 238 0.53 8.18 -11.35
C ILE A 238 -0.96 8.01 -11.28
#